data_1e8ecda449a14e346a8390a7848f62b4
#
_entry.id   1e8ecda449a14e346a8390a7848f62b4
#
_cell.length_a   1.000
_cell.length_b   1.000
_cell.length_c   1.000
_cell.angle_alpha   90.00
_cell.angle_beta   90.00
_cell.angle_gamma   90.00
#
_symmetry.space_group_name_H-M   'P 1'
#
loop_
_entity.id
_entity.type
_entity.pdbx_description
1 polymer ?
#
loop_
_entity_poly.entity_id
_entity_poly.type
_entity_poly.pdbx_seq_one_letter_code
_entity_poly.pdbx_strand_id
1 'polypeptide(L)'
;MPHAPCPMPNSEIEIPGGEFYMGSDGVEALDNERSRHLCYLEAYSIDRYPVTCGQYRDFMASGGYQNPDWWSAEGWEWQKVHLVDRPLYWSENPAFNNHPVCGVSWYEAEAYCNFSGKRLPSEAEWEKAASWDAKNQIYRIYPWGDSPPNASLCNHSNNIANTSPVDSFPKGASAIGCCDMLGNVWEWTASTFDAYPGFESYPYKGYSEVYFDGEHRVLKGGSWATFSQVLRSSFRNWYYPGVRQIIAGFRCAITTIT
;
A
#
# COMPACT_ATOMS: atom_id res chain seq x y z
N MET A 1 9.90 -32.59 6.46
CA MET A 1 10.56 -31.73 7.45
C MET A 1 9.69 -30.51 7.62
N PRO A 2 9.33 -30.09 8.81
CA PRO A 2 8.55 -28.87 8.98
C PRO A 2 9.40 -27.70 8.47
N HIS A 3 8.81 -26.88 7.59
CA HIS A 3 9.42 -25.65 7.13
C HIS A 3 9.71 -24.77 8.35
N ALA A 4 10.94 -24.27 8.44
CA ALA A 4 11.26 -23.25 9.43
C ALA A 4 10.32 -22.05 9.19
N PRO A 5 9.72 -21.46 10.24
CA PRO A 5 8.88 -20.30 10.11
C PRO A 5 9.67 -19.18 9.44
N CYS A 6 9.00 -18.47 8.53
CA CYS A 6 9.55 -17.27 7.89
C CYS A 6 10.10 -16.34 8.97
N PRO A 7 11.41 -15.98 8.98
CA PRO A 7 12.05 -15.41 10.15
C PRO A 7 11.85 -13.90 10.35
N MET A 8 10.85 -13.30 9.73
CA MET A 8 10.51 -11.89 9.99
C MET A 8 9.09 -11.82 10.54
N PRO A 9 8.90 -11.70 11.87
CA PRO A 9 7.63 -11.21 12.35
C PRO A 9 7.41 -9.82 11.75
N ASN A 10 6.28 -9.61 11.09
CA ASN A 10 5.85 -8.26 10.73
C ASN A 10 5.76 -7.47 12.03
N SER A 11 6.83 -6.76 12.37
CA SER A 11 6.80 -5.88 13.51
C SER A 11 5.89 -4.73 13.13
N GLU A 12 4.73 -4.69 13.76
CA GLU A 12 3.82 -3.57 13.65
C GLU A 12 4.48 -2.32 14.25
N ILE A 13 4.18 -1.19 13.67
CA ILE A 13 4.63 0.11 14.16
C ILE A 13 3.41 0.85 14.66
N GLU A 14 3.43 1.22 15.92
CA GLU A 14 2.42 2.07 16.53
C GLU A 14 2.57 3.51 16.04
N ILE A 15 1.47 4.08 15.56
CA ILE A 15 1.39 5.46 15.11
C ILE A 15 0.46 6.22 16.04
N PRO A 16 0.96 7.23 16.75
CA PRO A 16 0.14 7.99 17.68
C PRO A 16 -0.96 8.76 16.95
N GLY A 17 -2.10 8.88 17.60
CA GLY A 17 -3.17 9.75 17.16
C GLY A 17 -2.72 11.20 17.06
N GLY A 18 -3.42 11.98 16.25
CA GLY A 18 -3.14 13.41 16.08
C GLY A 18 -3.17 13.87 14.64
N GLU A 19 -3.00 15.17 14.49
CA GLU A 19 -3.02 15.85 13.20
C GLU A 19 -1.75 15.63 12.38
N PHE A 20 -1.90 15.61 11.07
CA PHE A 20 -0.81 15.63 10.10
C PHE A 20 -1.28 16.30 8.81
N TYR A 21 -0.35 16.73 7.98
CA TYR A 21 -0.69 17.24 6.65
C TYR A 21 -0.73 16.12 5.63
N MET A 22 -1.84 16.01 4.89
CA MET A 22 -2.08 15.07 3.81
C MET A 22 -2.17 15.81 2.48
N GLY A 23 -1.72 15.18 1.39
CA GLY A 23 -1.69 15.76 0.06
C GLY A 23 -0.48 16.66 -0.20
N SER A 24 -0.46 17.34 -1.34
CA SER A 24 0.67 18.16 -1.78
C SER A 24 0.23 19.38 -2.57
N ASP A 25 0.85 20.53 -2.29
CA ASP A 25 0.77 21.76 -3.11
C ASP A 25 2.02 21.96 -3.98
N GLY A 26 2.90 20.94 -4.06
CA GLY A 26 4.09 20.97 -4.89
C GLY A 26 3.78 21.19 -6.38
N VAL A 27 4.75 21.69 -7.13
CA VAL A 27 4.57 21.98 -8.57
C VAL A 27 4.30 20.70 -9.38
N GLU A 28 4.79 19.55 -8.89
CA GLU A 28 4.62 18.22 -9.49
C GLU A 28 3.31 17.55 -9.09
N ALA A 29 2.56 18.11 -8.11
CA ALA A 29 1.33 17.50 -7.62
C ALA A 29 0.22 17.56 -8.67
N LEU A 30 -0.42 16.42 -8.92
CA LEU A 30 -1.63 16.32 -9.74
C LEU A 30 -2.83 16.96 -9.02
N ASP A 31 -3.91 17.21 -9.74
CA ASP A 31 -5.14 17.78 -9.18
C ASP A 31 -5.69 16.96 -8.01
N ASN A 32 -5.63 15.63 -8.11
CA ASN A 32 -6.14 14.71 -7.08
C ASN A 32 -5.26 14.63 -5.82
N GLU A 33 -4.04 15.15 -5.84
CA GLU A 33 -3.16 15.25 -4.67
C GLU A 33 -3.35 16.59 -3.92
N ARG A 34 -4.01 17.56 -4.57
CA ARG A 34 -4.28 18.92 -4.08
C ARG A 34 -5.66 18.99 -3.43
N SER A 35 -5.91 19.89 -2.51
CA SER A 35 -4.96 20.76 -1.81
C SER A 35 -4.38 20.01 -0.62
N ARG A 36 -3.14 20.36 -0.22
CA ARG A 36 -2.60 19.85 1.05
C ARG A 36 -3.47 20.38 2.19
N HIS A 37 -3.97 19.48 3.03
CA HIS A 37 -4.92 19.79 4.08
C HIS A 37 -4.57 19.09 5.39
N LEU A 38 -5.07 19.64 6.50
CA LEU A 38 -4.90 19.06 7.81
C LEU A 38 -5.87 17.88 7.98
N CYS A 39 -5.35 16.74 8.39
CA CYS A 39 -6.10 15.52 8.64
C CYS A 39 -5.81 15.03 10.06
N TYR A 40 -6.85 14.63 10.80
CA TYR A 40 -6.72 14.00 12.11
C TYR A 40 -6.97 12.50 11.99
N LEU A 41 -6.12 11.70 12.63
CA LEU A 41 -6.28 10.26 12.77
C LEU A 41 -6.19 9.85 14.23
N GLU A 42 -7.02 8.90 14.63
CA GLU A 42 -6.83 8.17 15.89
C GLU A 42 -5.54 7.34 15.84
N ALA A 43 -5.08 6.87 17.00
CA ALA A 43 -3.93 5.97 17.07
C ALA A 43 -4.23 4.65 16.35
N TYR A 44 -3.25 4.12 15.63
CA TYR A 44 -3.34 2.84 14.93
C TYR A 44 -1.95 2.18 14.86
N SER A 45 -1.93 0.90 14.51
CA SER A 45 -0.70 0.22 14.14
C SER A 45 -0.70 -0.12 12.67
N ILE A 46 0.47 -0.12 12.04
CA ILE A 46 0.66 -0.49 10.63
C ILE A 46 1.85 -1.45 10.49
N ASP A 47 1.75 -2.39 9.58
CA ASP A 47 2.86 -3.29 9.28
C ASP A 47 4.09 -2.51 8.78
N ARG A 48 5.28 -2.84 9.31
CA ARG A 48 6.54 -2.25 8.88
C ARG A 48 6.81 -2.46 7.39
N TYR A 49 6.45 -3.64 6.89
CA TYR A 49 6.69 -4.09 5.52
C TYR A 49 5.39 -4.43 4.80
N PRO A 50 5.36 -4.42 3.47
CA PRO A 50 4.28 -5.06 2.72
C PRO A 50 4.17 -6.54 3.08
N VAL A 51 2.96 -7.11 2.95
CA VAL A 51 2.73 -8.55 3.12
C VAL A 51 3.59 -9.34 2.15
N THR A 52 4.34 -10.31 2.68
CA THR A 52 5.27 -11.11 1.89
C THR A 52 4.60 -12.33 1.23
N CYS A 53 5.23 -12.87 0.20
CA CYS A 53 4.79 -14.13 -0.42
C CYS A 53 4.78 -15.29 0.59
N GLY A 54 5.70 -15.31 1.55
CA GLY A 54 5.72 -16.33 2.61
C GLY A 54 4.46 -16.27 3.47
N GLN A 55 4.11 -15.09 3.94
CA GLN A 55 2.89 -14.86 4.74
C GLN A 55 1.61 -15.14 3.92
N TYR A 56 1.60 -14.73 2.65
CA TYR A 56 0.46 -14.98 1.78
C TYR A 56 0.28 -16.48 1.45
N ARG A 57 1.37 -17.24 1.41
CA ARG A 57 1.35 -18.70 1.27
C ARG A 57 0.59 -19.36 2.42
N ASP A 58 0.75 -18.87 3.66
CA ASP A 58 0.03 -19.39 4.82
C ASP A 58 -1.48 -19.15 4.70
N PHE A 59 -1.88 -17.99 4.19
CA PHE A 59 -3.28 -17.70 3.85
C PHE A 59 -3.83 -18.69 2.82
N MET A 60 -3.13 -18.91 1.71
CA MET A 60 -3.55 -19.87 0.69
C MET A 60 -3.64 -21.30 1.27
N ALA A 61 -2.62 -21.73 2.03
CA ALA A 61 -2.57 -23.06 2.64
C ALA A 61 -3.69 -23.29 3.67
N SER A 62 -4.17 -22.21 4.29
CA SER A 62 -5.31 -22.24 5.23
C SER A 62 -6.68 -22.23 4.53
N GLY A 63 -6.72 -22.32 3.21
CA GLY A 63 -7.95 -22.29 2.44
C GLY A 63 -8.48 -20.89 2.16
N GLY A 64 -7.59 -19.89 2.07
CA GLY A 64 -7.91 -18.46 1.90
C GLY A 64 -8.88 -18.17 0.76
N TYR A 65 -8.75 -18.87 -0.33
CA TYR A 65 -9.60 -18.71 -1.52
C TYR A 65 -10.90 -19.55 -1.48
N GLN A 66 -11.06 -20.42 -0.50
CA GLN A 66 -12.21 -21.33 -0.37
C GLN A 66 -13.12 -20.97 0.80
N ASN A 67 -12.63 -20.20 1.78
CA ASN A 67 -13.40 -19.85 2.96
C ASN A 67 -14.07 -18.48 2.80
N PRO A 68 -15.42 -18.40 2.65
CA PRO A 68 -16.15 -17.15 2.47
C PRO A 68 -16.07 -16.22 3.68
N ASP A 69 -15.78 -16.73 4.89
CA ASP A 69 -15.80 -15.94 6.13
C ASP A 69 -14.73 -14.82 6.14
N TRP A 70 -13.71 -14.93 5.29
CA TRP A 70 -12.66 -13.91 5.19
C TRP A 70 -12.90 -12.84 4.12
N TRP A 71 -13.88 -13.09 3.24
CA TRP A 71 -14.20 -12.18 2.13
C TRP A 71 -15.38 -11.28 2.49
N SER A 72 -15.36 -10.05 2.03
CA SER A 72 -16.58 -9.24 1.97
C SER A 72 -17.59 -9.90 1.03
N ALA A 73 -18.86 -9.54 1.14
CA ALA A 73 -19.91 -10.08 0.26
C ALA A 73 -19.58 -9.85 -1.21
N GLU A 74 -19.12 -8.63 -1.56
CA GLU A 74 -18.72 -8.26 -2.92
C GLU A 74 -17.47 -9.02 -3.38
N GLY A 75 -16.47 -9.15 -2.50
CA GLY A 75 -15.26 -9.92 -2.76
C GLY A 75 -15.54 -11.39 -2.99
N TRP A 76 -16.48 -11.97 -2.23
CA TRP A 76 -16.88 -13.37 -2.43
C TRP A 76 -17.64 -13.59 -3.74
N GLU A 77 -18.53 -12.64 -4.13
CA GLU A 77 -19.18 -12.71 -5.45
C GLU A 77 -18.14 -12.62 -6.59
N TRP A 78 -17.17 -11.71 -6.46
CA TRP A 78 -16.06 -11.61 -7.39
C TRP A 78 -15.26 -12.93 -7.47
N GLN A 79 -14.95 -13.56 -6.32
CA GLN A 79 -14.22 -14.82 -6.25
C GLN A 79 -14.98 -15.97 -6.93
N LYS A 80 -16.29 -16.06 -6.74
CA LYS A 80 -17.14 -17.08 -7.39
C LYS A 80 -17.16 -16.97 -8.91
N VAL A 81 -17.03 -15.74 -9.42
CA VAL A 81 -16.99 -15.49 -10.88
C VAL A 81 -15.62 -15.79 -11.46
N HIS A 82 -14.56 -15.38 -10.78
CA HIS A 82 -13.19 -15.44 -11.32
C HIS A 82 -12.46 -16.75 -10.98
N LEU A 83 -12.90 -17.48 -9.95
CA LEU A 83 -12.39 -18.79 -9.54
C LEU A 83 -10.86 -18.80 -9.38
N VAL A 84 -10.32 -17.72 -8.80
CA VAL A 84 -8.87 -17.59 -8.58
C VAL A 84 -8.45 -18.43 -7.37
N ASP A 85 -7.21 -18.93 -7.36
CA ASP A 85 -6.66 -19.76 -6.29
C ASP A 85 -5.30 -19.28 -5.78
N ARG A 86 -4.76 -18.22 -6.40
CA ARG A 86 -3.45 -17.61 -6.07
C ARG A 86 -3.31 -16.24 -6.71
N PRO A 87 -2.35 -15.40 -6.25
CA PRO A 87 -1.99 -14.13 -6.91
C PRO A 87 -1.59 -14.33 -8.38
N LEU A 88 -1.86 -13.32 -9.23
CA LEU A 88 -1.57 -13.42 -10.67
C LEU A 88 -0.07 -13.63 -10.96
N TYR A 89 0.81 -12.99 -10.19
CA TYR A 89 2.28 -13.10 -10.36
C TYR A 89 2.91 -14.02 -9.31
N TRP A 90 2.19 -15.08 -8.92
CA TRP A 90 2.64 -16.01 -7.92
C TRP A 90 3.83 -16.86 -8.39
N SER A 91 4.79 -17.06 -7.49
CA SER A 91 5.91 -17.98 -7.68
C SER A 91 5.98 -19.00 -6.54
N GLU A 92 6.12 -20.27 -6.90
CA GLU A 92 6.35 -21.34 -5.91
C GLU A 92 7.81 -21.41 -5.43
N ASN A 93 8.71 -20.63 -6.02
CA ASN A 93 10.12 -20.60 -5.63
C ASN A 93 10.28 -19.97 -4.23
N PRO A 94 10.84 -20.72 -3.25
CA PRO A 94 11.04 -20.20 -1.89
C PRO A 94 11.93 -18.94 -1.80
N ALA A 95 12.73 -18.68 -2.82
CA ALA A 95 13.53 -17.44 -2.88
C ALA A 95 12.67 -16.17 -2.84
N PHE A 96 11.39 -16.26 -3.23
CA PHE A 96 10.45 -15.15 -3.18
C PHE A 96 9.72 -15.01 -1.84
N ASN A 97 9.97 -15.88 -0.86
CA ASN A 97 9.23 -15.82 0.41
C ASN A 97 9.30 -14.47 1.11
N ASN A 98 10.42 -13.76 1.03
CA ASN A 98 10.59 -12.41 1.60
C ASN A 98 10.26 -11.27 0.61
N HIS A 99 9.85 -11.57 -0.60
CA HIS A 99 9.36 -10.55 -1.54
C HIS A 99 7.91 -10.19 -1.20
N PRO A 100 7.46 -8.96 -1.48
CA PRO A 100 6.06 -8.60 -1.32
C PRO A 100 5.20 -9.45 -2.25
N VAL A 101 4.03 -9.89 -1.78
CA VAL A 101 3.03 -10.49 -2.64
C VAL A 101 2.61 -9.47 -3.72
N CYS A 102 2.41 -9.95 -4.94
CA CYS A 102 2.17 -9.08 -6.09
C CYS A 102 1.13 -9.69 -7.04
N GLY A 103 0.33 -8.81 -7.65
CA GLY A 103 -0.74 -9.24 -8.56
C GLY A 103 -1.97 -9.76 -7.82
N VAL A 104 -2.30 -9.15 -6.70
CA VAL A 104 -3.53 -9.36 -5.95
C VAL A 104 -4.53 -8.24 -6.25
N SER A 105 -5.81 -8.57 -6.31
CA SER A 105 -6.91 -7.62 -6.31
C SER A 105 -7.08 -6.99 -4.93
N TRP A 106 -7.84 -5.91 -4.84
CA TRP A 106 -8.23 -5.31 -3.57
C TRP A 106 -9.00 -6.30 -2.69
N TYR A 107 -9.89 -7.11 -3.29
CA TYR A 107 -10.65 -8.14 -2.59
C TYR A 107 -9.77 -9.24 -1.99
N GLU A 108 -8.73 -9.67 -2.71
CA GLU A 108 -7.74 -10.63 -2.21
C GLU A 108 -6.93 -10.06 -1.05
N ALA A 109 -6.56 -8.77 -1.13
CA ALA A 109 -5.87 -8.06 -0.06
C ALA A 109 -6.75 -7.91 1.19
N GLU A 110 -8.03 -7.54 1.03
CA GLU A 110 -9.02 -7.45 2.11
C GLU A 110 -9.22 -8.82 2.78
N ALA A 111 -9.41 -9.88 1.99
CA ALA A 111 -9.59 -11.25 2.51
C ALA A 111 -8.38 -11.71 3.34
N TYR A 112 -7.15 -11.42 2.89
CA TYR A 112 -5.96 -11.69 3.67
C TYR A 112 -5.95 -10.91 4.99
N CYS A 113 -6.29 -9.62 4.96
CA CYS A 113 -6.36 -8.81 6.16
C CYS A 113 -7.35 -9.39 7.18
N ASN A 114 -8.55 -9.78 6.74
CA ASN A 114 -9.54 -10.44 7.60
C ASN A 114 -9.04 -11.76 8.18
N PHE A 115 -8.39 -12.60 7.36
CA PHE A 115 -7.72 -13.83 7.81
C PHE A 115 -6.70 -13.57 8.93
N SER A 116 -5.93 -12.50 8.82
CA SER A 116 -4.89 -12.14 9.79
C SER A 116 -5.42 -11.37 11.01
N GLY A 117 -6.75 -11.11 11.09
CA GLY A 117 -7.36 -10.29 12.15
C GLY A 117 -6.99 -8.81 12.06
N LYS A 118 -6.66 -8.34 10.86
CA LYS A 118 -6.24 -6.98 10.54
C LYS A 118 -7.18 -6.35 9.50
N ARG A 119 -6.81 -5.18 8.99
CA ARG A 119 -7.49 -4.49 7.89
C ARG A 119 -6.50 -3.83 6.95
N LEU A 120 -6.95 -3.41 5.78
CA LEU A 120 -6.18 -2.49 4.96
C LEU A 120 -6.07 -1.12 5.68
N PRO A 121 -4.93 -0.41 5.57
CA PRO A 121 -4.84 0.97 6.01
C PRO A 121 -5.74 1.85 5.15
N SER A 122 -6.32 2.90 5.72
CA SER A 122 -6.86 3.98 4.92
C SER A 122 -5.72 4.69 4.17
N GLU A 123 -6.06 5.43 3.11
CA GLU A 123 -5.09 6.25 2.39
C GLU A 123 -4.38 7.24 3.32
N ALA A 124 -5.12 7.88 4.22
CA ALA A 124 -4.59 8.83 5.19
C ALA A 124 -3.63 8.17 6.19
N GLU A 125 -3.95 6.95 6.69
CA GLU A 125 -3.05 6.19 7.56
C GLU A 125 -1.76 5.81 6.83
N TRP A 126 -1.88 5.35 5.58
CA TRP A 126 -0.73 5.00 4.77
C TRP A 126 0.17 6.23 4.54
N GLU A 127 -0.41 7.37 4.15
CA GLU A 127 0.34 8.60 3.89
C GLU A 127 0.98 9.18 5.15
N LYS A 128 0.28 9.16 6.30
CA LYS A 128 0.86 9.55 7.59
C LYS A 128 2.07 8.69 7.94
N ALA A 129 1.96 7.37 7.75
CA ALA A 129 3.06 6.42 8.00
C ALA A 129 4.26 6.67 7.08
N ALA A 130 4.02 7.11 5.84
CA ALA A 130 5.07 7.39 4.86
C ALA A 130 5.74 8.75 5.08
N SER A 131 4.95 9.79 5.31
CA SER A 131 5.39 11.19 5.13
C SER A 131 5.55 11.98 6.43
N TRP A 132 4.89 11.58 7.52
CA TRP A 132 4.85 12.39 8.74
C TRP A 132 5.99 12.09 9.68
N ASP A 133 6.82 13.10 9.93
CA ASP A 133 7.83 13.08 10.98
C ASP A 133 7.27 13.75 12.25
N ALA A 134 6.66 12.93 13.12
CA ALA A 134 6.02 13.43 14.34
C ALA A 134 7.01 14.09 15.32
N LYS A 135 8.28 13.70 15.30
CA LYS A 135 9.32 14.28 16.17
C LYS A 135 9.64 15.72 15.78
N ASN A 136 9.74 15.97 14.47
CA ASN A 136 10.10 17.28 13.94
C ASN A 136 8.88 18.09 13.48
N GLN A 137 7.68 17.52 13.52
CA GLN A 137 6.42 18.13 13.06
C GLN A 137 6.49 18.62 11.61
N ILE A 138 7.09 17.79 10.73
CA ILE A 138 7.25 18.11 9.32
C ILE A 138 6.67 17.02 8.43
N TYR A 139 6.14 17.45 7.30
CA TYR A 139 5.77 16.59 6.18
C TYR A 139 7.01 16.37 5.31
N ARG A 140 7.26 15.12 4.92
CA ARG A 140 8.33 14.72 4.02
C ARG A 140 7.76 14.32 2.66
N ILE A 141 8.38 14.80 1.59
CA ILE A 141 8.01 14.42 0.22
C ILE A 141 8.22 12.92 0.02
N TYR A 142 9.36 12.42 0.48
CA TYR A 142 9.72 11.01 0.47
C TYR A 142 9.83 10.46 1.90
N PRO A 143 9.61 9.18 2.14
CA PRO A 143 9.68 8.61 3.49
C PRO A 143 10.99 8.92 4.22
N TRP A 144 12.09 8.90 3.52
CA TRP A 144 13.46 9.14 4.02
C TRP A 144 13.85 10.62 4.10
N GLY A 145 13.01 11.55 3.63
CA GLY A 145 13.27 13.01 3.62
C GLY A 145 13.12 13.63 2.23
N ASP A 146 13.96 14.60 1.89
CA ASP A 146 13.80 15.41 0.68
C ASP A 146 14.72 15.00 -0.48
N SER A 147 15.57 14.01 -0.27
CA SER A 147 16.46 13.50 -1.33
C SER A 147 15.67 12.71 -2.38
N PRO A 148 15.84 13.01 -3.68
CA PRO A 148 15.14 12.26 -4.73
C PRO A 148 15.37 10.74 -4.66
N PRO A 149 14.41 9.93 -5.12
CA PRO A 149 14.54 8.49 -5.17
C PRO A 149 15.78 8.04 -5.94
N ASN A 150 16.48 7.04 -5.42
CA ASN A 150 17.62 6.40 -6.08
C ASN A 150 17.71 4.91 -5.70
N ALA A 151 18.55 4.17 -6.40
CA ALA A 151 18.69 2.73 -6.26
C ALA A 151 19.23 2.24 -4.89
N SER A 152 19.63 3.13 -3.98
CA SER A 152 20.00 2.78 -2.61
C SER A 152 18.88 2.99 -1.59
N LEU A 153 17.79 3.64 -2.00
CA LEU A 153 16.67 4.04 -1.14
C LEU A 153 15.40 3.23 -1.42
N CYS A 154 15.16 2.85 -2.67
CA CYS A 154 14.00 2.04 -3.05
C CYS A 154 14.19 1.32 -4.38
N ASN A 155 13.38 0.32 -4.63
CA ASN A 155 13.33 -0.42 -5.89
C ASN A 155 12.35 0.26 -6.85
N HIS A 156 12.85 0.90 -7.91
CA HIS A 156 12.04 1.68 -8.87
C HIS A 156 12.68 1.71 -10.25
N SER A 157 11.99 2.27 -11.24
CA SER A 157 12.51 2.56 -12.59
C SER A 157 13.18 1.36 -13.26
N ASN A 158 12.70 0.16 -13.00
CA ASN A 158 13.26 -1.12 -13.49
C ASN A 158 14.72 -1.38 -13.05
N ASN A 159 15.19 -0.78 -11.97
CA ASN A 159 16.57 -0.98 -11.49
C ASN A 159 16.91 -2.46 -11.23
N ILE A 160 15.93 -3.23 -10.73
CA ILE A 160 16.05 -4.68 -10.48
C ILE A 160 15.23 -5.47 -11.52
N ALA A 161 14.25 -4.82 -12.17
CA ALA A 161 13.29 -5.41 -13.10
C ALA A 161 12.43 -6.55 -12.50
N ASN A 162 12.27 -6.55 -11.20
CA ASN A 162 11.42 -7.46 -10.41
C ASN A 162 11.19 -6.85 -9.02
N THR A 163 10.34 -7.48 -8.20
CA THR A 163 10.27 -7.19 -6.76
C THR A 163 11.60 -7.53 -6.08
N SER A 164 11.84 -6.94 -4.93
CA SER A 164 12.99 -7.23 -4.06
C SER A 164 12.50 -7.68 -2.68
N PRO A 165 13.31 -8.41 -1.88
CA PRO A 165 12.98 -8.68 -0.49
C PRO A 165 12.66 -7.40 0.28
N VAL A 166 11.66 -7.44 1.16
CA VAL A 166 11.11 -6.26 1.84
C VAL A 166 12.07 -5.54 2.82
N ASP A 167 13.20 -6.13 3.10
CA ASP A 167 14.26 -5.59 3.96
C ASP A 167 15.47 -5.05 3.20
N SER A 168 15.38 -4.98 1.85
CA SER A 168 16.51 -4.63 0.98
C SER A 168 16.94 -3.17 1.07
N PHE A 169 16.04 -2.25 1.47
CA PHE A 169 16.27 -0.81 1.45
C PHE A 169 16.07 -0.15 2.84
N PRO A 170 16.86 -0.49 3.86
CA PRO A 170 16.66 0.06 5.21
C PRO A 170 16.86 1.57 5.30
N LYS A 171 17.64 2.16 4.37
CA LYS A 171 17.83 3.63 4.28
C LYS A 171 16.62 4.35 3.67
N GLY A 172 15.72 3.61 3.03
CA GLY A 172 14.46 4.10 2.46
C GLY A 172 13.30 4.11 3.45
N ALA A 173 13.54 3.76 4.71
CA ALA A 173 12.50 3.74 5.73
C ALA A 173 11.96 5.15 6.02
N SER A 174 10.67 5.23 6.38
CA SER A 174 10.04 6.47 6.82
C SER A 174 10.56 6.90 8.20
N ALA A 175 10.22 8.12 8.63
CA ALA A 175 10.62 8.66 9.93
C ALA A 175 10.24 7.76 11.11
N ILE A 176 9.16 7.00 10.97
CA ILE A 176 8.65 6.07 11.99
C ILE A 176 9.15 4.64 11.76
N GLY A 177 9.90 4.37 10.70
CA GLY A 177 10.52 3.07 10.42
C GLY A 177 9.73 2.13 9.51
N CYS A 178 8.68 2.57 8.83
CA CYS A 178 8.04 1.80 7.76
C CYS A 178 8.96 1.71 6.55
N CYS A 179 9.16 0.51 6.03
CA CYS A 179 10.01 0.22 4.88
C CYS A 179 9.16 0.01 3.61
N ASP A 180 9.80 0.17 2.45
CA ASP A 180 9.17 -0.02 1.13
C ASP A 180 7.89 0.82 0.93
N MET A 181 7.80 1.98 1.61
CA MET A 181 6.69 2.92 1.38
C MET A 181 6.70 3.51 -0.03
N LEU A 182 7.85 3.50 -0.71
CA LEU A 182 7.95 3.87 -2.13
C LEU A 182 8.71 2.79 -2.91
N GLY A 183 8.18 2.46 -4.08
CA GLY A 183 8.74 1.43 -4.96
C GLY A 183 8.32 0.02 -4.57
N ASN A 184 8.97 -0.97 -5.11
CA ASN A 184 8.74 -2.40 -4.98
C ASN A 184 7.36 -2.83 -5.52
N VAL A 185 6.26 -2.59 -4.81
CA VAL A 185 4.87 -2.82 -5.26
C VAL A 185 3.98 -1.62 -4.91
N TRP A 186 3.01 -1.30 -5.75
CA TRP A 186 1.89 -0.47 -5.35
C TRP A 186 1.17 -1.12 -4.17
N GLU A 187 0.62 -0.34 -3.27
CA GLU A 187 -0.10 -0.87 -2.12
C GLU A 187 -1.57 -0.44 -2.10
N TRP A 188 -2.48 -1.42 -2.07
CA TRP A 188 -3.89 -1.19 -1.90
C TRP A 188 -4.19 -0.56 -0.55
N THR A 189 -5.09 0.42 -0.53
CA THR A 189 -5.65 1.01 0.69
C THR A 189 -7.14 0.71 0.80
N ALA A 190 -7.73 0.90 1.97
CA ALA A 190 -9.17 0.74 2.18
C ALA A 190 -9.99 1.84 1.51
N SER A 191 -9.36 2.98 1.17
CA SER A 191 -10.08 4.18 0.72
C SER A 191 -10.56 4.07 -0.73
N THR A 192 -11.75 4.57 -0.99
CA THR A 192 -12.21 4.93 -2.33
C THR A 192 -11.42 6.12 -2.87
N PHE A 193 -11.31 6.21 -4.18
CA PHE A 193 -10.67 7.34 -4.83
C PHE A 193 -11.66 8.49 -4.95
N ASP A 194 -11.59 9.41 -4.00
CA ASP A 194 -12.49 10.56 -3.90
C ASP A 194 -11.69 11.88 -3.89
N ALA A 195 -12.39 13.00 -4.16
CA ALA A 195 -11.81 14.33 -4.12
C ALA A 195 -11.36 14.70 -2.71
N TYR A 196 -10.20 15.35 -2.60
CA TYR A 196 -9.80 16.01 -1.37
C TYR A 196 -10.59 17.30 -1.13
N PRO A 197 -10.66 17.80 0.12
CA PRO A 197 -11.30 19.09 0.41
C PRO A 197 -10.69 20.22 -0.43
N GLY A 198 -11.56 20.99 -1.12
CA GLY A 198 -11.12 22.08 -1.99
C GLY A 198 -10.56 21.63 -3.35
N PHE A 199 -10.87 20.41 -3.79
CA PHE A 199 -10.46 19.90 -5.10
C PHE A 199 -10.87 20.84 -6.24
N GLU A 200 -9.93 21.08 -7.16
CA GLU A 200 -10.15 21.78 -8.42
C GLU A 200 -9.49 20.99 -9.56
N SER A 201 -10.26 20.66 -10.59
CA SER A 201 -9.76 19.90 -11.74
C SER A 201 -8.60 20.62 -12.45
N TYR A 202 -7.49 19.93 -12.67
CA TYR A 202 -6.32 20.42 -13.40
C TYR A 202 -5.62 19.24 -14.13
N PRO A 203 -5.10 19.40 -15.34
CA PRO A 203 -5.00 20.62 -16.16
C PRO A 203 -6.30 20.96 -16.93
N TYR A 204 -7.30 20.09 -16.90
CA TYR A 204 -8.61 20.31 -17.51
C TYR A 204 -9.71 19.60 -16.72
N LYS A 205 -10.94 20.07 -16.90
CA LYS A 205 -12.11 19.49 -16.24
C LYS A 205 -12.26 18.00 -16.60
N GLY A 206 -12.41 17.17 -15.58
CA GLY A 206 -12.55 15.72 -15.74
C GLY A 206 -11.21 14.95 -15.80
N TYR A 207 -10.07 15.57 -15.54
CA TYR A 207 -8.77 14.89 -15.56
C TYR A 207 -8.74 13.72 -14.55
N SER A 208 -9.07 13.98 -13.26
CA SER A 208 -9.23 12.96 -12.23
C SER A 208 -10.69 12.73 -11.81
N GLU A 209 -11.51 13.78 -11.91
CA GLU A 209 -12.88 13.85 -11.44
C GLU A 209 -13.79 12.70 -11.94
N VAL A 210 -13.56 12.23 -13.15
CA VAL A 210 -14.35 11.13 -13.78
C VAL A 210 -14.17 9.79 -13.07
N TYR A 211 -13.15 9.65 -12.23
CA TYR A 211 -12.85 8.44 -11.46
C TYR A 211 -13.31 8.54 -9.99
N PHE A 212 -13.93 9.66 -9.58
CA PHE A 212 -14.58 9.80 -8.27
C PHE A 212 -15.98 9.18 -8.32
N ASP A 213 -16.03 7.90 -8.65
CA ASP A 213 -17.27 7.16 -8.91
C ASP A 213 -17.70 6.26 -7.73
N GLY A 214 -16.93 6.27 -6.63
CA GLY A 214 -17.16 5.42 -5.46
C GLY A 214 -16.72 3.97 -5.64
N GLU A 215 -16.25 3.59 -6.82
CA GLU A 215 -15.84 2.20 -7.13
C GLU A 215 -14.32 2.01 -7.12
N HIS A 216 -13.56 3.00 -7.63
CA HIS A 216 -12.10 2.94 -7.63
C HIS A 216 -11.52 2.96 -6.23
N ARG A 217 -10.50 2.13 -6.01
CA ARG A 217 -9.72 2.06 -4.75
C ARG A 217 -8.35 2.70 -4.95
N VAL A 218 -7.90 3.40 -3.91
CA VAL A 218 -6.60 4.09 -3.94
C VAL A 218 -5.47 3.10 -3.75
N LEU A 219 -4.42 3.28 -4.55
CA LEU A 219 -3.11 2.65 -4.38
C LEU A 219 -2.05 3.72 -4.12
N LYS A 220 -1.09 3.39 -3.28
CA LYS A 220 0.00 4.28 -2.87
C LYS A 220 1.37 3.66 -3.17
N GLY A 221 2.41 4.47 -3.19
CA GLY A 221 3.79 4.06 -3.08
C GLY A 221 4.56 3.81 -4.38
N GLY A 222 3.88 3.45 -5.47
CA GLY A 222 4.60 3.05 -6.69
C GLY A 222 5.11 1.62 -6.63
N SER A 223 5.67 1.15 -7.76
CA SER A 223 6.23 -0.20 -7.89
C SER A 223 7.66 -0.17 -8.40
N TRP A 224 8.31 -1.32 -8.51
CA TRP A 224 9.64 -1.44 -9.09
C TRP A 224 9.72 -0.93 -10.56
N ALA A 225 8.60 -0.91 -11.27
CA ALA A 225 8.51 -0.39 -12.64
C ALA A 225 8.17 1.12 -12.71
N THR A 226 7.79 1.74 -11.59
CA THR A 226 7.37 3.14 -11.55
C THR A 226 8.56 4.07 -11.67
N PHE A 227 8.47 5.08 -12.55
CA PHE A 227 9.51 6.09 -12.71
C PHE A 227 9.60 7.03 -11.49
N SER A 228 10.81 7.48 -11.19
CA SER A 228 11.10 8.32 -10.02
C SER A 228 10.29 9.61 -9.95
N GLN A 229 9.87 10.17 -11.09
CA GLN A 229 9.10 11.42 -11.17
C GLN A 229 7.73 11.37 -10.48
N VAL A 230 7.14 10.16 -10.35
CA VAL A 230 5.84 9.98 -9.69
C VAL A 230 5.96 9.31 -8.32
N LEU A 231 7.17 8.96 -7.90
CA LEU A 231 7.41 8.41 -6.57
C LEU A 231 7.46 9.53 -5.53
N ARG A 232 6.35 9.75 -4.84
CA ARG A 232 6.24 10.63 -3.67
C ARG A 232 5.12 10.14 -2.76
N SER A 233 5.17 10.48 -1.48
CA SER A 233 4.21 9.98 -0.49
C SER A 233 2.77 10.41 -0.79
N SER A 234 2.57 11.59 -1.40
CA SER A 234 1.25 12.12 -1.76
C SER A 234 0.66 11.48 -3.01
N PHE A 235 1.47 10.88 -3.91
CA PHE A 235 0.96 10.37 -5.18
C PHE A 235 -0.16 9.36 -4.97
N ARG A 236 -1.24 9.51 -5.74
CA ARG A 236 -2.43 8.67 -5.73
C ARG A 236 -2.56 7.95 -7.06
N ASN A 237 -2.63 6.64 -7.02
CA ASN A 237 -3.05 5.82 -8.16
C ASN A 237 -4.39 5.16 -7.82
N TRP A 238 -5.15 4.71 -8.80
CA TRP A 238 -6.46 4.12 -8.57
C TRP A 238 -6.81 3.08 -9.61
N TYR A 239 -7.51 2.04 -9.18
CA TYR A 239 -8.04 0.99 -10.05
C TYR A 239 -9.33 0.42 -9.47
N TYR A 240 -10.11 -0.25 -10.31
CA TYR A 240 -11.23 -1.07 -9.84
C TYR A 240 -10.76 -2.19 -8.92
N PRO A 241 -11.54 -2.55 -7.88
CA PRO A 241 -11.11 -3.49 -6.84
C PRO A 241 -10.79 -4.89 -7.35
N GLY A 242 -11.33 -5.32 -8.49
CA GLY A 242 -11.06 -6.63 -9.08
C GLY A 242 -9.81 -6.72 -9.95
N VAL A 243 -9.06 -5.61 -10.16
CA VAL A 243 -7.88 -5.58 -11.05
C VAL A 243 -6.71 -6.28 -10.40
N ARG A 244 -6.04 -7.19 -11.13
CA ARG A 244 -4.86 -7.97 -10.68
C ARG A 244 -3.63 -7.76 -11.56
N GLN A 245 -3.78 -7.17 -12.75
CA GLN A 245 -2.72 -7.06 -13.76
C GLN A 245 -1.67 -5.99 -13.45
N ILE A 246 -1.90 -5.22 -12.40
CA ILE A 246 -0.97 -4.21 -11.89
C ILE A 246 0.04 -4.83 -10.91
N ILE A 247 1.20 -4.19 -10.77
CA ILE A 247 2.23 -4.60 -9.81
C ILE A 247 1.82 -4.10 -8.42
N ALA A 248 0.74 -4.67 -7.88
CA ALA A 248 0.18 -4.28 -6.60
C ALA A 248 0.19 -5.42 -5.59
N GLY A 249 0.59 -5.07 -4.38
CA GLY A 249 0.46 -5.81 -3.15
C GLY A 249 -0.24 -4.93 -2.11
N PHE A 250 0.07 -5.08 -0.83
CA PHE A 250 -0.52 -4.32 0.26
C PHE A 250 0.25 -4.54 1.57
N ARG A 251 -0.02 -3.70 2.57
CA ARG A 251 0.31 -3.94 3.99
C ARG A 251 -0.96 -3.87 4.83
N CYS A 252 -0.91 -4.38 6.06
CA CYS A 252 -2.05 -4.34 6.95
C CYS A 252 -1.90 -3.24 8.00
N ALA A 253 -3.05 -2.85 8.58
CA ALA A 253 -3.16 -1.97 9.73
C ALA A 253 -4.07 -2.60 10.79
N ILE A 254 -3.97 -2.10 12.01
CA ILE A 254 -4.81 -2.50 13.15
C ILE A 254 -5.35 -1.22 13.80
N THR A 255 -6.63 -1.21 14.10
CA THR A 255 -7.23 -0.15 14.90
C THR A 255 -6.85 -0.36 16.36
N THR A 256 -6.18 0.60 16.98
CA THR A 256 -5.92 0.56 18.41
C THR A 256 -7.21 0.88 19.15
N ILE A 257 -7.74 -0.08 19.90
CA ILE A 257 -8.89 0.14 20.78
C ILE A 257 -8.31 0.76 22.08
N THR A 258 -8.57 2.04 22.29
CA THR A 258 -8.24 2.75 23.53
C THR A 258 -9.28 2.51 24.61
#